data_bccd02cfa0ba15cfff095ed83d1671c4
#
_entry.id   bccd02cfa0ba15cfff095ed83d1671c4
#
_cell.length_a   1.000
_cell.length_b   1.000
_cell.length_c   1.000
_cell.angle_alpha   90.00
_cell.angle_beta   90.00
_cell.angle_gamma   90.00
#
_symmetry.space_group_name_H-M   'P 1'
#
loop_
_entity.id
_entity.type
_entity.pdbx_description
1 polymer ?
#
loop_
_entity_poly.entity_id
_entity_poly.type
_entity_poly.pdbx_seq_one_letter_code
_entity_poly.pdbx_strand_id
1 'polypeptide(L)'
;MNIKKFIVVVFLILSIKSYSQSWSPMSANNSIEKSYYIKKHNNSVGNTKVWVKLISNRIPYIDNNGVKKYTSGSELTLYNIDCNNSKIEIIKSILYDSSKKVIKTTEYNNWIDVAPETISEAILIKGCEIL
;
A
#
# COMPACT_ATOMS: atom_id res chain seq x y z
N MET A 1 6.43 48.76 -1.35
CA MET A 1 6.09 47.43 -0.80
C MET A 1 7.17 47.03 0.19
N ASN A 2 6.82 46.72 1.40
CA ASN A 2 7.77 46.41 2.48
C ASN A 2 8.41 45.03 2.21
N ILE A 3 9.74 44.96 2.07
CA ILE A 3 10.49 43.72 1.81
C ILE A 3 10.13 42.59 2.79
N LYS A 4 9.83 42.94 4.06
CA LYS A 4 9.38 41.97 5.07
C LYS A 4 8.05 41.28 4.70
N LYS A 5 7.11 41.99 4.06
CA LYS A 5 5.83 41.42 3.62
C LYS A 5 6.01 40.53 2.40
N PHE A 6 6.96 40.84 1.53
CA PHE A 6 7.28 40.05 0.34
C PHE A 6 7.91 38.71 0.72
N ILE A 7 8.82 38.71 1.70
CA ILE A 7 9.49 37.49 2.20
C ILE A 7 8.46 36.54 2.83
N VAL A 8 7.49 37.06 3.60
CA VAL A 8 6.44 36.23 4.23
C VAL A 8 5.55 35.57 3.18
N VAL A 9 5.20 36.27 2.11
CA VAL A 9 4.38 35.72 1.01
C VAL A 9 5.14 34.64 0.24
N VAL A 10 6.44 34.84 0.00
CA VAL A 10 7.29 33.82 -0.68
C VAL A 10 7.45 32.58 0.19
N PHE A 11 7.59 32.72 1.51
CA PHE A 11 7.66 31.58 2.42
C PHE A 11 6.33 30.80 2.49
N LEU A 12 5.19 31.48 2.44
CA LEU A 12 3.88 30.87 2.37
C LEU A 12 3.63 30.07 1.08
N ILE A 13 4.19 30.54 -0.04
CA ILE A 13 4.05 29.85 -1.33
C ILE A 13 4.97 28.61 -1.40
N LEU A 14 6.11 28.61 -0.74
CA LEU A 14 7.05 27.48 -0.70
C LEU A 14 6.59 26.34 0.23
N SER A 15 5.68 26.61 1.18
CA SER A 15 5.19 25.60 2.11
C SER A 15 4.05 24.71 1.56
N ILE A 16 3.59 24.90 0.32
CA ILE A 16 2.40 24.23 -0.24
C ILE A 16 2.75 22.93 -1.01
N LYS A 17 3.99 22.49 -1.06
CA LYS A 17 4.36 21.30 -1.85
C LYS A 17 5.00 20.18 -1.05
N SER A 18 4.43 19.81 0.07
CA SER A 18 4.61 18.45 0.54
C SER A 18 3.45 17.58 0.04
N TYR A 19 3.52 17.16 -1.21
CA TYR A 19 2.69 16.05 -1.66
C TYR A 19 3.16 14.79 -0.92
N SER A 20 2.66 14.57 0.29
CA SER A 20 2.71 13.25 0.86
C SER A 20 1.90 12.34 -0.05
N GLN A 21 2.54 11.30 -0.60
CA GLN A 21 1.82 10.29 -1.36
C GLN A 21 0.71 9.73 -0.48
N SER A 22 -0.53 10.06 -0.82
CA SER A 22 -1.68 9.57 -0.09
C SER A 22 -2.05 8.17 -0.58
N TRP A 23 -2.58 7.37 0.32
CA TRP A 23 -3.19 6.11 0.00
C TRP A 23 -4.42 6.31 -0.87
N SER A 24 -4.50 5.60 -2.00
CA SER A 24 -5.67 5.59 -2.88
C SER A 24 -6.55 4.38 -2.57
N PRO A 25 -7.87 4.55 -2.38
CA PRO A 25 -8.75 3.42 -2.18
C PRO A 25 -8.81 2.54 -3.43
N MET A 26 -8.93 1.23 -3.22
CA MET A 26 -9.18 0.26 -4.27
C MET A 26 -10.63 -0.19 -4.20
N SER A 27 -11.32 -0.21 -5.35
CA SER A 27 -12.75 -0.55 -5.43
C SER A 27 -13.07 -2.05 -5.39
N ALA A 28 -12.05 -2.90 -5.44
CA ALA A 28 -12.25 -4.34 -5.45
C ALA A 28 -12.55 -4.87 -4.05
N ASN A 29 -13.67 -5.55 -3.91
CA ASN A 29 -14.07 -6.29 -2.71
C ASN A 29 -14.07 -5.50 -1.40
N ASN A 30 -14.30 -4.19 -1.45
CA ASN A 30 -14.54 -3.43 -0.24
C ASN A 30 -15.86 -3.86 0.36
N SER A 31 -15.79 -4.48 1.51
CA SER A 31 -16.93 -4.79 2.37
C SER A 31 -16.84 -3.93 3.64
N ILE A 32 -17.88 -3.97 4.47
CA ILE A 32 -17.87 -3.34 5.80
C ILE A 32 -16.69 -3.86 6.65
N GLU A 33 -16.24 -5.10 6.39
CA GLU A 33 -15.19 -5.76 7.17
C GLU A 33 -13.78 -5.60 6.60
N LYS A 34 -13.66 -5.25 5.32
CA LYS A 34 -12.37 -5.17 4.62
C LYS A 34 -12.29 -3.94 3.73
N SER A 35 -11.20 -3.22 3.85
CA SER A 35 -10.87 -2.08 2.98
C SER A 35 -9.46 -2.19 2.46
N TYR A 36 -9.27 -1.95 1.16
CA TYR A 36 -7.98 -2.01 0.50
C TYR A 36 -7.57 -0.63 -0.01
N TYR A 37 -6.29 -0.33 0.16
CA TYR A 37 -5.67 0.92 -0.31
C TYR A 37 -4.36 0.60 -0.99
N ILE A 38 -3.98 1.40 -1.97
CA ILE A 38 -2.74 1.26 -2.72
C ILE A 38 -1.96 2.56 -2.73
N LYS A 39 -0.64 2.44 -2.74
CA LYS A 39 0.28 3.57 -2.76
C LYS A 39 1.56 3.17 -3.48
N LYS A 40 2.09 4.07 -4.31
CA LYS A 40 3.40 3.91 -4.93
C LYS A 40 4.49 3.79 -3.84
N HIS A 41 5.43 2.86 -4.01
CA HIS A 41 6.48 2.61 -3.01
C HIS A 41 7.38 3.83 -2.78
N ASN A 42 7.82 4.47 -3.85
CA ASN A 42 8.56 5.72 -3.81
C ASN A 42 8.36 6.50 -5.14
N ASN A 43 8.89 7.71 -5.24
CA ASN A 43 8.75 8.58 -6.40
C ASN A 43 9.86 8.43 -7.45
N SER A 44 10.73 7.44 -7.34
CA SER A 44 11.81 7.25 -8.30
C SER A 44 11.26 6.87 -9.68
N VAL A 45 11.90 7.41 -10.72
CA VAL A 45 11.58 7.03 -12.10
C VAL A 45 11.92 5.55 -12.32
N GLY A 46 11.03 4.82 -13.01
CA GLY A 46 11.18 3.39 -13.25
C GLY A 46 10.85 2.51 -12.07
N ASN A 47 10.32 3.07 -10.98
CA ASN A 47 9.83 2.27 -9.86
C ASN A 47 8.59 1.47 -10.28
N THR A 48 8.63 0.16 -10.03
CA THR A 48 7.56 -0.78 -10.36
C THR A 48 6.89 -1.35 -9.12
N LYS A 49 7.18 -0.81 -7.94
CA LYS A 49 6.70 -1.33 -6.65
C LYS A 49 5.58 -0.49 -6.08
N VAL A 50 4.62 -1.19 -5.50
CA VAL A 50 3.48 -0.59 -4.79
C VAL A 50 3.29 -1.23 -3.43
N TRP A 51 2.84 -0.43 -2.46
CA TRP A 51 2.31 -0.92 -1.20
C TRP A 51 0.80 -1.08 -1.31
N VAL A 52 0.29 -2.20 -0.83
CA VAL A 52 -1.14 -2.43 -0.64
C VAL A 52 -1.42 -2.58 0.84
N LYS A 53 -2.39 -1.84 1.34
CA LYS A 53 -2.85 -1.89 2.72
C LYS A 53 -4.24 -2.50 2.79
N LEU A 54 -4.35 -3.58 3.54
CA LEU A 54 -5.62 -4.15 3.96
C LEU A 54 -5.93 -3.68 5.38
N ILE A 55 -7.12 -3.16 5.60
CA ILE A 55 -7.67 -2.91 6.94
C ILE A 55 -8.85 -3.86 7.13
N SER A 56 -8.84 -4.61 8.22
CA SER A 56 -9.90 -5.58 8.53
C SER A 56 -10.01 -5.84 10.03
N ASN A 57 -11.21 -6.19 10.45
CA ASN A 57 -11.47 -6.64 11.81
C ASN A 57 -10.98 -8.07 12.08
N ARG A 58 -10.68 -8.81 11.02
CA ARG A 58 -10.30 -10.22 11.12
C ARG A 58 -9.29 -10.59 10.04
N ILE A 59 -8.03 -10.48 10.38
CA ILE A 59 -6.92 -10.90 9.51
C ILE A 59 -6.33 -12.18 10.06
N PRO A 60 -6.35 -13.29 9.29
CA PRO A 60 -5.75 -14.55 9.71
C PRO A 60 -4.23 -14.51 9.64
N TYR A 61 -3.56 -15.15 10.57
CA TYR A 61 -2.13 -15.39 10.55
C TYR A 61 -1.75 -16.65 11.28
N ILE A 62 -0.57 -17.17 11.01
CA ILE A 62 0.00 -18.31 11.74
C ILE A 62 1.04 -17.76 12.71
N ASP A 63 0.91 -18.07 14.01
CA ASP A 63 1.85 -17.66 15.03
C ASP A 63 3.15 -18.47 14.99
N ASN A 64 4.10 -18.15 15.86
CA ASN A 64 5.39 -18.84 15.92
C ASN A 64 5.28 -20.31 16.34
N ASN A 65 4.16 -20.72 16.92
CA ASN A 65 3.86 -22.09 17.31
C ASN A 65 3.09 -22.88 16.25
N GLY A 66 2.85 -22.28 15.08
CA GLY A 66 2.10 -22.89 14.00
C GLY A 66 0.57 -22.85 14.18
N VAL A 67 0.08 -22.10 15.16
CA VAL A 67 -1.36 -21.97 15.45
C VAL A 67 -1.97 -20.86 14.64
N LYS A 68 -3.11 -21.14 13.98
CA LYS A 68 -3.89 -20.13 13.26
C LYS A 68 -4.59 -19.20 14.24
N LYS A 69 -4.34 -17.91 14.09
CA LYS A 69 -4.92 -16.83 14.88
C LYS A 69 -5.50 -15.75 13.98
N TYR A 70 -6.25 -14.84 14.57
CA TYR A 70 -6.83 -13.69 13.89
C TYR A 70 -6.51 -12.42 14.66
N THR A 71 -6.32 -11.32 13.94
CA THR A 71 -6.19 -9.99 14.52
C THR A 71 -7.09 -8.99 13.82
N SER A 72 -7.53 -7.99 14.56
CA SER A 72 -8.05 -6.74 13.99
C SER A 72 -6.87 -5.80 13.79
N GLY A 73 -6.76 -5.19 12.62
CA GLY A 73 -5.65 -4.28 12.34
C GLY A 73 -5.46 -4.06 10.85
N SER A 74 -4.20 -4.03 10.42
CA SER A 74 -3.83 -3.80 9.03
C SER A 74 -2.68 -4.68 8.59
N GLU A 75 -2.67 -5.00 7.30
CA GLU A 75 -1.56 -5.68 6.65
C GLU A 75 -1.04 -4.83 5.49
N LEU A 76 0.26 -4.56 5.49
CA LEU A 76 0.97 -3.88 4.41
C LEU A 76 1.72 -4.92 3.59
N THR A 77 1.43 -5.01 2.31
CA THR A 77 2.11 -5.92 1.39
C THR A 77 2.79 -5.13 0.28
N LEU A 78 4.07 -5.39 0.09
CA LEU A 78 4.86 -4.81 -0.99
C LEU A 78 4.81 -5.74 -2.20
N TYR A 79 4.37 -5.21 -3.33
CA TYR A 79 4.33 -5.89 -4.62
C TYR A 79 5.26 -5.23 -5.62
N ASN A 80 5.87 -6.04 -6.47
CA ASN A 80 6.46 -5.60 -7.73
C ASN A 80 5.46 -5.88 -8.85
N ILE A 81 5.23 -4.90 -9.72
CA ILE A 81 4.22 -4.98 -10.78
C ILE A 81 4.91 -5.05 -12.14
N ASP A 82 4.58 -6.06 -12.94
CA ASP A 82 4.96 -6.15 -14.35
C ASP A 82 3.73 -5.90 -15.21
N CYS A 83 3.54 -4.64 -15.63
CA CYS A 83 2.40 -4.24 -16.43
C CYS A 83 2.41 -4.84 -17.84
N ASN A 84 3.60 -5.09 -18.40
CA ASN A 84 3.73 -5.61 -19.75
C ASN A 84 3.33 -7.09 -19.86
N ASN A 85 3.64 -7.87 -18.82
CA ASN A 85 3.37 -9.31 -18.77
C ASN A 85 2.19 -9.68 -17.87
N SER A 86 1.51 -8.70 -17.29
CA SER A 86 0.36 -8.88 -16.40
C SER A 86 0.65 -9.83 -15.24
N LYS A 87 1.77 -9.58 -14.55
CA LYS A 87 2.23 -10.36 -13.39
C LYS A 87 2.50 -9.46 -12.19
N ILE A 88 2.35 -10.03 -11.01
CA ILE A 88 2.76 -9.40 -9.76
C ILE A 88 3.67 -10.33 -8.96
N GLU A 89 4.64 -9.74 -8.26
CA GLU A 89 5.50 -10.44 -7.31
C GLU A 89 5.19 -9.95 -5.91
N ILE A 90 4.93 -10.86 -4.99
CA ILE A 90 4.85 -10.53 -3.56
C ILE A 90 6.28 -10.50 -3.02
N ILE A 91 6.67 -9.35 -2.44
CA ILE A 91 8.01 -9.18 -1.87
C ILE A 91 8.00 -9.41 -0.37
N LYS A 92 7.13 -8.72 0.35
CA LYS A 92 6.97 -8.87 1.80
C LYS A 92 5.62 -8.41 2.29
N SER A 93 5.23 -8.89 3.45
CA SER A 93 4.01 -8.51 4.14
C SER A 93 4.31 -8.21 5.60
N ILE A 94 3.72 -7.15 6.14
CA ILE A 94 3.85 -6.73 7.53
C ILE A 94 2.46 -6.63 8.13
N LEU A 95 2.21 -7.43 9.16
CA LEU A 95 0.93 -7.45 9.87
C LEU A 95 1.03 -6.63 11.15
N TYR A 96 0.10 -5.70 11.31
CA TYR A 96 -0.05 -4.83 12.49
C TYR A 96 -1.36 -5.13 13.21
N ASP A 97 -1.34 -5.08 14.53
CA ASP A 97 -2.56 -5.08 15.34
C ASP A 97 -3.25 -3.69 15.32
N SER A 98 -4.39 -3.59 16.01
CA SER A 98 -5.16 -2.33 16.10
C SER A 98 -4.40 -1.20 16.82
N SER A 99 -3.38 -1.54 17.62
CA SER A 99 -2.48 -0.59 18.29
C SER A 99 -1.27 -0.21 17.43
N LYS A 100 -1.22 -0.65 16.17
CA LYS A 100 -0.12 -0.46 15.22
C LYS A 100 1.20 -1.14 15.65
N LYS A 101 1.11 -2.16 16.47
CA LYS A 101 2.25 -3.01 16.82
C LYS A 101 2.41 -4.10 15.75
N VAL A 102 3.65 -4.34 15.33
CA VAL A 102 3.98 -5.41 14.39
C VAL A 102 3.76 -6.76 15.06
N ILE A 103 2.89 -7.58 14.47
CA ILE A 103 2.65 -8.97 14.90
C ILE A 103 3.59 -9.92 14.15
N LYS A 104 3.69 -9.75 12.83
CA LYS A 104 4.44 -10.65 11.96
C LYS A 104 4.95 -9.92 10.72
N THR A 105 6.16 -10.24 10.33
CA THR A 105 6.72 -9.87 9.02
C THR A 105 7.03 -11.14 8.25
N THR A 106 6.56 -11.23 7.01
CA THR A 106 6.81 -12.38 6.13
C THR A 106 7.47 -11.89 4.86
N GLU A 107 8.55 -12.55 4.45
CA GLU A 107 9.20 -12.30 3.18
C GLU A 107 8.82 -13.37 2.18
N TYR A 108 8.63 -12.96 0.94
CA TYR A 108 8.24 -13.80 -0.17
C TYR A 108 9.17 -13.58 -1.35
N ASN A 109 9.19 -14.52 -2.28
CA ASN A 109 9.91 -14.39 -3.54
C ASN A 109 9.13 -15.12 -4.63
N ASN A 110 7.87 -14.75 -4.81
CA ASN A 110 6.96 -15.45 -5.69
C ASN A 110 6.30 -14.51 -6.68
N TRP A 111 6.45 -14.81 -7.98
CA TRP A 111 5.61 -14.25 -9.01
C TRP A 111 4.28 -14.98 -9.05
N ILE A 112 3.19 -14.21 -9.13
CA ILE A 112 1.83 -14.73 -9.17
C ILE A 112 1.22 -14.42 -10.51
N ASP A 113 0.60 -15.43 -11.13
CA ASP A 113 -0.27 -15.25 -12.27
C ASP A 113 -1.58 -14.59 -11.79
N VAL A 114 -1.96 -13.53 -12.47
CA VAL A 114 -3.13 -12.74 -12.08
C VAL A 114 -4.38 -13.38 -12.68
N ALA A 115 -5.23 -13.93 -11.80
CA ALA A 115 -6.52 -14.47 -12.20
C ALA A 115 -7.59 -13.38 -12.31
N PRO A 116 -8.54 -13.49 -13.26
CA PRO A 116 -9.67 -12.58 -13.36
C PRO A 116 -10.52 -12.54 -12.08
N GLU A 117 -11.10 -11.38 -11.80
CA GLU A 117 -12.04 -11.16 -10.68
C GLU A 117 -11.42 -11.43 -9.29
N THR A 118 -10.10 -11.28 -9.16
CA THR A 118 -9.37 -11.42 -7.89
C THR A 118 -8.83 -10.09 -7.40
N ILE A 119 -8.43 -10.04 -6.11
CA ILE A 119 -7.72 -8.88 -5.58
C ILE A 119 -6.38 -8.65 -6.30
N SER A 120 -5.73 -9.71 -6.77
CA SER A 120 -4.50 -9.61 -7.56
C SER A 120 -4.70 -8.86 -8.87
N GLU A 121 -5.82 -9.07 -9.56
CA GLU A 121 -6.18 -8.30 -10.76
C GLU A 121 -6.41 -6.83 -10.43
N ALA A 122 -7.13 -6.53 -9.35
CA ALA A 122 -7.35 -5.15 -8.91
C ALA A 122 -6.02 -4.45 -8.56
N ILE A 123 -5.10 -5.14 -7.92
CA ILE A 123 -3.75 -4.63 -7.62
C ILE A 123 -2.98 -4.34 -8.91
N LEU A 124 -3.00 -5.25 -9.87
CA LEU A 124 -2.34 -5.07 -11.17
C LEU A 124 -2.91 -3.86 -11.91
N ILE A 125 -4.22 -3.77 -12.07
CA ILE A 125 -4.88 -2.69 -12.80
C ILE A 125 -4.59 -1.34 -12.14
N LYS A 126 -4.82 -1.23 -10.84
CA LYS A 126 -4.59 0.03 -10.11
C LYS A 126 -3.11 0.37 -10.00
N GLY A 127 -2.26 -0.62 -9.80
CA GLY A 127 -0.81 -0.45 -9.77
C GLY A 127 -0.27 0.09 -11.09
N CYS A 128 -0.70 -0.44 -12.22
CA CYS A 128 -0.30 0.04 -13.54
C CYS A 128 -0.84 1.45 -13.84
N GLU A 129 -1.96 1.83 -13.27
CA GLU A 129 -2.52 3.18 -13.41
C GLU A 129 -1.71 4.24 -12.65
N ILE A 130 -1.18 3.91 -11.46
CA ILE A 130 -0.47 4.87 -10.59
C ILE A 130 1.05 4.88 -10.79
N LEU A 131 1.63 3.86 -11.41
CA LEU A 131 3.04 3.79 -11.75
C LEU A 131 3.30 4.50 -13.10
#